data_731416f453a66d92f1576912e4e973aa
#
_entry.id   731416f453a66d92f1576912e4e973aa
#
_cell.length_a   1.000
_cell.length_b   1.000
_cell.length_c   1.000
_cell.angle_alpha   90.00
_cell.angle_beta   90.00
_cell.angle_gamma   90.00
#
_symmetry.space_group_name_H-M   'P 1'
#
loop_
_entity.id
_entity.type
_entity.pdbx_description
1 polymer ?
#
loop_
_entity_poly.entity_id
_entity_poly.type
_entity_poly.pdbx_seq_one_letter_code
_entity_poly.pdbx_strand_id
1 'polypeptide(L)'
;MLIERFVMSKKIGSLVLLLIVIGLLVTGYRYISFRTDNAVSDAAFIKSDKLSLLSFKVGGKVEKLFINENQKVKKGELLARMDPTDILLTQKELRHKLKSLTDDIAALQKKKERASRSLKLQSEISKTDIAAIEKEKKATAYEIESLQAKLAKLKNDEQRFVKMYKNRLISKSDLEKIQTQTKSLAKNIDAMRQKLLLLDTKTQKAHLAYKLAQIQEKQILELQKKIEAALQQQKALDASLEKIDKKLSYTKLYAPFDGIIAKKFFNAPKVIKRGSPVVALVDLDKLYCEVLLSEKKLKGVKVGNKVTINVDALEDREYTGKVSSIAPTSASTFSLVPRDIASGEFTKLDQRFVVRISLDDISDLRAGMGASVAIERK
;
A
#
# COMPACT_ATOMS: atom_id res chain seq x y z
N MET A 1 -66.70 -52.87 65.85
CA MET A 1 -66.87 -52.04 64.65
C MET A 1 -66.03 -50.77 64.67
N LEU A 2 -65.84 -50.04 65.75
CA LEU A 2 -64.98 -48.82 65.82
C LEU A 2 -63.47 -49.09 65.85
N ILE A 3 -63.03 -50.20 66.42
CA ILE A 3 -61.60 -50.58 66.59
C ILE A 3 -61.02 -51.05 65.23
N GLU A 4 -61.79 -51.77 64.39
CA GLU A 4 -61.35 -52.23 63.06
C GLU A 4 -61.16 -51.06 62.07
N ARG A 5 -62.00 -50.02 62.11
CA ARG A 5 -61.85 -48.82 61.34
C ARG A 5 -60.58 -48.01 61.67
N PHE A 6 -60.21 -47.99 62.97
CA PHE A 6 -59.03 -47.26 63.45
C PHE A 6 -57.70 -47.98 63.06
N VAL A 7 -57.70 -49.31 63.08
CA VAL A 7 -56.53 -50.14 62.67
C VAL A 7 -56.38 -50.10 61.13
N MET A 8 -57.50 -50.10 60.38
CA MET A 8 -57.51 -50.03 58.95
C MET A 8 -57.05 -48.62 58.48
N SER A 9 -57.39 -47.52 59.18
CA SER A 9 -56.89 -46.19 58.91
C SER A 9 -55.39 -46.04 59.15
N LYS A 10 -54.83 -46.66 60.21
CA LYS A 10 -53.37 -46.68 60.45
C LYS A 10 -52.61 -47.48 59.43
N LYS A 11 -53.11 -48.59 58.88
CA LYS A 11 -52.49 -49.38 57.83
C LYS A 11 -52.52 -48.64 56.50
N ILE A 12 -53.61 -47.95 56.19
CA ILE A 12 -53.70 -47.09 54.95
C ILE A 12 -52.75 -45.89 55.05
N GLY A 13 -52.65 -45.23 56.21
CA GLY A 13 -51.74 -44.12 56.46
C GLY A 13 -50.25 -44.55 56.30
N SER A 14 -49.90 -45.77 56.87
CA SER A 14 -48.53 -46.27 56.70
C SER A 14 -48.20 -46.66 55.22
N LEU A 15 -49.20 -47.15 54.46
CA LEU A 15 -49.03 -47.51 53.08
C LEU A 15 -48.82 -46.22 52.21
N VAL A 16 -49.58 -45.16 52.49
CA VAL A 16 -49.41 -43.85 51.83
C VAL A 16 -48.04 -43.22 52.14
N LEU A 17 -47.62 -43.31 53.41
CA LEU A 17 -46.31 -42.83 53.85
C LEU A 17 -45.19 -43.63 53.15
N LEU A 18 -45.32 -44.95 53.06
CA LEU A 18 -44.37 -45.81 52.37
C LEU A 18 -44.28 -45.44 50.87
N LEU A 19 -45.41 -45.16 50.19
CA LEU A 19 -45.43 -44.72 48.75
C LEU A 19 -44.76 -43.39 48.60
N ILE A 20 -44.97 -42.44 49.50
CA ILE A 20 -44.30 -41.15 49.54
C ILE A 20 -42.79 -41.30 49.68
N VAL A 21 -42.35 -42.14 50.62
CA VAL A 21 -40.90 -42.42 50.84
C VAL A 21 -40.30 -43.09 49.62
N ILE A 22 -40.96 -44.08 48.99
CA ILE A 22 -40.49 -44.73 47.80
C ILE A 22 -40.44 -43.68 46.60
N GLY A 23 -41.46 -42.83 46.51
CA GLY A 23 -41.47 -41.76 45.51
C GLY A 23 -40.30 -40.79 45.72
N LEU A 24 -40.02 -40.41 46.99
CA LEU A 24 -38.85 -39.57 47.30
C LEU A 24 -37.49 -40.25 47.00
N LEU A 25 -37.40 -41.55 47.33
CA LEU A 25 -36.19 -42.33 47.01
C LEU A 25 -35.96 -42.49 45.51
N VAL A 26 -37.01 -42.76 44.75
CA VAL A 26 -36.93 -42.88 43.27
C VAL A 26 -36.60 -41.54 42.68
N THR A 27 -37.23 -40.47 43.07
CA THR A 27 -36.91 -39.09 42.55
C THR A 27 -35.50 -38.64 42.94
N GLY A 28 -35.11 -38.91 44.21
CA GLY A 28 -33.76 -38.66 44.72
C GLY A 28 -32.68 -39.44 43.91
N TYR A 29 -32.92 -40.75 43.69
CA TYR A 29 -32.03 -41.60 42.91
C TYR A 29 -31.91 -41.09 41.46
N ARG A 30 -33.02 -40.77 40.78
CA ARG A 30 -33.02 -40.21 39.43
C ARG A 30 -32.29 -38.89 39.36
N TYR A 31 -32.47 -38.02 40.34
CA TYR A 31 -31.78 -36.72 40.38
C TYR A 31 -30.27 -36.88 40.60
N ILE A 32 -29.83 -37.79 41.49
CA ILE A 32 -28.39 -38.04 41.70
C ILE A 32 -27.79 -38.71 40.48
N SER A 33 -28.43 -39.74 39.88
CA SER A 33 -27.97 -40.41 38.64
C SER A 33 -27.84 -39.42 37.52
N PHE A 34 -28.85 -38.58 37.29
CA PHE A 34 -28.79 -37.55 36.25
C PHE A 34 -27.58 -36.59 36.42
N ARG A 35 -27.30 -36.13 37.64
CA ARG A 35 -26.13 -35.26 37.89
C ARG A 35 -24.78 -35.98 37.85
N THR A 36 -24.77 -37.29 38.02
CA THR A 36 -23.56 -38.11 37.89
C THR A 36 -23.24 -38.38 36.41
N ASP A 37 -24.29 -38.67 35.64
CA ASP A 37 -24.17 -38.99 34.21
C ASP A 37 -24.01 -37.75 33.32
N ASN A 38 -24.42 -36.58 33.81
CA ASN A 38 -24.36 -35.32 33.11
C ASN A 38 -23.55 -34.25 33.84
N ALA A 39 -22.81 -33.47 33.10
CA ALA A 39 -22.19 -32.23 33.56
C ALA A 39 -23.17 -31.07 33.38
N VAL A 40 -23.85 -30.67 34.45
CA VAL A 40 -24.86 -29.60 34.41
C VAL A 40 -24.25 -28.26 34.77
N SER A 41 -24.60 -27.22 34.02
CA SER A 41 -24.22 -25.83 34.32
C SER A 41 -25.32 -24.86 33.90
N ASP A 42 -25.63 -23.91 34.81
CA ASP A 42 -26.58 -22.83 34.58
C ASP A 42 -25.88 -21.55 34.08
N ALA A 43 -24.56 -21.60 33.92
CA ALA A 43 -23.77 -20.49 33.37
C ALA A 43 -23.47 -20.70 31.91
N ALA A 44 -24.51 -20.71 31.07
CA ALA A 44 -24.43 -20.84 29.66
C ALA A 44 -25.09 -19.66 28.94
N PHE A 45 -24.54 -19.25 27.80
CA PHE A 45 -25.02 -18.11 27.03
C PHE A 45 -25.00 -18.44 25.54
N ILE A 46 -26.07 -18.07 24.85
CA ILE A 46 -26.11 -18.12 23.40
C ILE A 46 -25.27 -16.95 22.86
N LYS A 47 -24.30 -17.26 22.03
CA LYS A 47 -23.41 -16.27 21.40
C LYS A 47 -23.43 -16.40 19.87
N SER A 48 -23.10 -15.33 19.19
CA SER A 48 -22.87 -15.35 17.75
C SER A 48 -21.38 -15.43 17.46
N ASP A 49 -20.99 -16.21 16.46
CA ASP A 49 -19.61 -16.27 15.95
C ASP A 49 -19.14 -14.93 15.40
N LYS A 50 -20.08 -14.12 14.90
CA LYS A 50 -19.80 -12.83 14.28
C LYS A 50 -20.64 -11.74 14.92
N LEU A 51 -20.11 -11.16 15.97
CA LEU A 51 -20.55 -9.88 16.52
C LEU A 51 -19.45 -8.86 16.25
N SER A 52 -19.74 -7.83 15.45
CA SER A 52 -18.77 -6.82 15.08
C SER A 52 -19.24 -5.42 15.41
N LEU A 53 -18.39 -4.66 16.10
CA LEU A 53 -18.58 -3.22 16.30
C LEU A 53 -17.98 -2.49 15.12
N LEU A 54 -18.82 -2.03 14.20
CA LEU A 54 -18.40 -1.34 12.98
C LEU A 54 -18.07 0.11 13.28
N SER A 55 -16.94 0.58 12.77
CA SER A 55 -16.44 1.93 12.93
C SER A 55 -15.82 2.46 11.64
N PHE A 56 -15.78 3.78 11.48
CA PHE A 56 -15.05 4.39 10.37
C PHE A 56 -13.54 4.37 10.62
N LYS A 57 -12.77 4.19 9.54
CA LYS A 57 -11.30 4.24 9.56
C LYS A 57 -10.74 5.66 9.55
N VAL A 58 -11.62 6.67 9.45
CA VAL A 58 -11.31 8.11 9.51
C VAL A 58 -12.23 8.80 10.51
N GLY A 59 -11.81 9.92 11.07
CA GLY A 59 -12.68 10.78 11.88
C GLY A 59 -13.33 11.85 11.01
N GLY A 60 -14.49 12.33 11.45
CA GLY A 60 -15.22 13.38 10.74
C GLY A 60 -16.69 13.44 11.15
N LYS A 61 -17.45 14.27 10.46
CA LYS A 61 -18.90 14.41 10.65
C LYS A 61 -19.63 13.29 9.90
N VAL A 62 -20.34 12.43 10.65
CA VAL A 62 -21.29 11.48 10.05
C VAL A 62 -22.50 12.28 9.60
N GLU A 63 -22.78 12.23 8.32
CA GLU A 63 -23.89 12.95 7.71
C GLU A 63 -25.20 12.18 7.89
N LYS A 64 -25.18 10.88 7.61
CA LYS A 64 -26.39 10.05 7.61
C LYS A 64 -26.09 8.60 7.98
N LEU A 65 -27.00 8.01 8.75
CA LEU A 65 -27.15 6.58 8.96
C LEU A 65 -28.33 6.09 8.09
N PHE A 66 -28.13 5.04 7.31
CA PHE A 66 -29.12 4.49 6.38
C PHE A 66 -29.86 3.28 6.95
N ILE A 67 -29.65 2.97 8.23
CA ILE A 67 -30.11 1.75 8.88
C ILE A 67 -30.85 2.06 10.18
N ASN A 68 -31.72 1.13 10.58
CA ASN A 68 -32.38 1.13 11.86
C ASN A 68 -31.96 -0.08 12.70
N GLU A 69 -32.17 -0.01 14.02
CA GLU A 69 -31.99 -1.16 14.90
C GLU A 69 -32.96 -2.29 14.52
N ASN A 70 -32.55 -3.53 14.67
CA ASN A 70 -33.25 -4.74 14.27
C ASN A 70 -33.46 -4.92 12.74
N GLN A 71 -32.86 -4.06 11.91
CA GLN A 71 -32.91 -4.19 10.46
C GLN A 71 -31.93 -5.27 9.98
N LYS A 72 -32.39 -6.17 9.10
CA LYS A 72 -31.54 -7.10 8.35
C LYS A 72 -30.78 -6.33 7.27
N VAL A 73 -29.49 -6.61 7.14
CA VAL A 73 -28.61 -6.01 6.13
C VAL A 73 -27.78 -7.09 5.45
N LYS A 74 -27.44 -6.86 4.20
CA LYS A 74 -26.61 -7.76 3.39
C LYS A 74 -25.16 -7.28 3.37
N LYS A 75 -24.23 -8.20 3.18
CA LYS A 75 -22.81 -7.89 2.94
C LYS A 75 -22.66 -6.88 1.79
N GLY A 76 -21.89 -5.82 2.04
CA GLY A 76 -21.67 -4.73 1.08
C GLY A 76 -22.75 -3.66 1.06
N GLU A 77 -23.81 -3.75 1.88
CA GLU A 77 -24.83 -2.71 2.03
C GLU A 77 -24.24 -1.49 2.74
N LEU A 78 -24.62 -0.29 2.27
CA LEU A 78 -24.16 0.98 2.84
C LEU A 78 -24.93 1.30 4.12
N LEU A 79 -24.24 1.31 5.25
CA LEU A 79 -24.82 1.53 6.57
C LEU A 79 -24.80 3.00 6.99
N ALA A 80 -23.70 3.69 6.68
CA ALA A 80 -23.49 5.07 7.10
C ALA A 80 -22.58 5.82 6.12
N ARG A 81 -22.71 7.15 6.08
CA ARG A 81 -21.86 8.03 5.29
C ARG A 81 -21.39 9.21 6.12
N MET A 82 -20.10 9.52 6.02
CA MET A 82 -19.50 10.76 6.49
C MET A 82 -19.56 11.84 5.41
N ASP A 83 -19.53 13.08 5.82
CA ASP A 83 -19.31 14.24 4.94
C ASP A 83 -17.93 14.14 4.28
N PRO A 84 -17.85 14.01 2.95
CA PRO A 84 -16.59 13.86 2.25
C PRO A 84 -15.98 15.19 1.80
N THR A 85 -16.60 16.35 2.10
CA THR A 85 -16.30 17.65 1.48
C THR A 85 -14.82 18.03 1.61
N ASP A 86 -14.25 17.98 2.81
CA ASP A 86 -12.84 18.35 3.04
C ASP A 86 -11.87 17.41 2.30
N ILE A 87 -12.21 16.13 2.23
CA ILE A 87 -11.39 15.13 1.52
C ILE A 87 -11.47 15.36 0.01
N LEU A 88 -12.65 15.68 -0.52
CA LEU A 88 -12.86 16.01 -1.94
C LEU A 88 -12.13 17.30 -2.34
N LEU A 89 -12.14 18.33 -1.48
CA LEU A 89 -11.37 19.56 -1.72
C LEU A 89 -9.87 19.27 -1.78
N THR A 90 -9.35 18.49 -0.82
CA THR A 90 -7.94 18.07 -0.81
C THR A 90 -7.59 17.24 -2.07
N GLN A 91 -8.46 16.33 -2.48
CA GLN A 91 -8.29 15.55 -3.71
C GLN A 91 -8.20 16.45 -4.94
N LYS A 92 -9.09 17.43 -5.04
CA LYS A 92 -9.13 18.39 -6.15
C LYS A 92 -7.84 19.23 -6.20
N GLU A 93 -7.37 19.70 -5.04
CA GLU A 93 -6.12 20.45 -4.93
C GLU A 93 -4.91 19.62 -5.42
N LEU A 94 -4.79 18.37 -4.98
CA LEU A 94 -3.71 17.48 -5.41
C LEU A 94 -3.78 17.20 -6.91
N ARG A 95 -4.97 17.01 -7.48
CA ARG A 95 -5.15 16.82 -8.93
C ARG A 95 -4.70 18.04 -9.73
N HIS A 96 -5.00 19.26 -9.25
CA HIS A 96 -4.52 20.47 -9.91
C HIS A 96 -3.00 20.60 -9.85
N LYS A 97 -2.39 20.30 -8.70
CA LYS A 97 -0.91 20.28 -8.54
C LYS A 97 -0.27 19.25 -9.48
N LEU A 98 -0.86 18.06 -9.58
CA LEU A 98 -0.38 16.99 -10.47
C LEU A 98 -0.46 17.41 -11.93
N LYS A 99 -1.56 18.03 -12.36
CA LYS A 99 -1.72 18.55 -13.72
C LYS A 99 -0.68 19.61 -14.03
N SER A 100 -0.51 20.62 -13.17
CA SER A 100 0.50 21.66 -13.34
C SER A 100 1.91 21.08 -13.49
N LEU A 101 2.27 20.14 -12.62
CA LEU A 101 3.58 19.49 -12.69
C LEU A 101 3.76 18.66 -13.97
N THR A 102 2.70 18.02 -14.46
CA THR A 102 2.73 17.28 -15.73
C THR A 102 2.97 18.23 -16.91
N ASP A 103 2.32 19.40 -16.91
CA ASP A 103 2.52 20.43 -17.93
C ASP A 103 3.95 21.00 -17.89
N ASP A 104 4.51 21.22 -16.70
CA ASP A 104 5.89 21.65 -16.49
C ASP A 104 6.90 20.62 -17.00
N ILE A 105 6.69 19.34 -16.72
CA ILE A 105 7.52 18.25 -17.27
C ILE A 105 7.49 18.24 -18.79
N ALA A 106 6.31 18.38 -19.39
CA ALA A 106 6.18 18.42 -20.85
C ALA A 106 6.91 19.65 -21.45
N ALA A 107 6.85 20.79 -20.79
CA ALA A 107 7.58 22.00 -21.21
C ALA A 107 9.11 21.81 -21.11
N LEU A 108 9.59 21.19 -20.02
CA LEU A 108 11.02 20.87 -19.86
C LEU A 108 11.50 19.87 -20.90
N GLN A 109 10.71 18.85 -21.23
CA GLN A 109 11.02 17.85 -22.26
C GLN A 109 11.14 18.52 -23.64
N LYS A 110 10.19 19.37 -24.02
CA LYS A 110 10.25 20.15 -25.26
C LYS A 110 11.47 21.07 -25.31
N LYS A 111 11.80 21.72 -24.17
CA LYS A 111 13.01 22.56 -24.08
C LYS A 111 14.29 21.76 -24.28
N LYS A 112 14.39 20.59 -23.62
CA LYS A 112 15.52 19.66 -23.81
C LYS A 112 15.64 19.20 -25.27
N GLU A 113 14.53 18.81 -25.89
CA GLU A 113 14.52 18.34 -27.29
C GLU A 113 15.02 19.43 -28.26
N ARG A 114 14.52 20.67 -28.12
CA ARG A 114 14.98 21.82 -28.92
C ARG A 114 16.46 22.06 -28.71
N ALA A 115 16.94 22.09 -27.48
CA ALA A 115 18.35 22.31 -27.18
C ALA A 115 19.23 21.19 -27.75
N SER A 116 18.81 19.93 -27.63
CA SER A 116 19.52 18.78 -28.19
C SER A 116 19.60 18.84 -29.74
N ARG A 117 18.51 19.20 -30.41
CA ARG A 117 18.46 19.33 -31.85
C ARG A 117 19.36 20.47 -32.35
N SER A 118 19.31 21.65 -31.67
CA SER A 118 20.17 22.79 -31.97
C SER A 118 21.65 22.45 -31.80
N LEU A 119 21.99 21.78 -30.69
CA LEU A 119 23.37 21.34 -30.41
C LEU A 119 23.90 20.38 -31.48
N LYS A 120 23.10 19.39 -31.88
CA LYS A 120 23.47 18.42 -32.91
C LYS A 120 23.80 19.14 -34.24
N LEU A 121 22.92 20.04 -34.64
CA LEU A 121 23.10 20.82 -35.87
C LEU A 121 24.36 21.70 -35.81
N GLN A 122 24.55 22.43 -34.70
CA GLN A 122 25.71 23.27 -34.50
C GLN A 122 27.04 22.48 -34.49
N SER A 123 27.04 21.32 -33.88
CA SER A 123 28.19 20.40 -33.84
C SER A 123 28.52 19.88 -35.24
N GLU A 124 27.51 19.56 -36.04
CA GLU A 124 27.66 19.04 -37.42
C GLU A 124 28.19 20.13 -38.36
N ILE A 125 27.66 21.35 -38.26
CA ILE A 125 28.18 22.51 -39.00
C ILE A 125 29.65 22.74 -38.64
N SER A 126 29.99 22.82 -37.37
CA SER A 126 31.37 23.06 -36.92
C SER A 126 32.35 21.98 -37.41
N LYS A 127 31.96 20.70 -37.40
CA LYS A 127 32.78 19.61 -37.95
C LYS A 127 33.00 19.73 -39.46
N THR A 128 31.95 20.09 -40.18
CA THR A 128 32.01 20.28 -41.64
C THR A 128 32.91 21.45 -41.98
N ASP A 129 32.81 22.57 -41.28
CA ASP A 129 33.66 23.75 -41.46
C ASP A 129 35.15 23.42 -41.18
N ILE A 130 35.46 22.71 -40.08
CA ILE A 130 36.83 22.26 -39.78
C ILE A 130 37.38 21.42 -40.95
N ALA A 131 36.62 20.44 -41.43
CA ALA A 131 37.04 19.55 -42.51
C ALA A 131 37.27 20.33 -43.85
N ALA A 132 36.40 21.32 -44.12
CA ALA A 132 36.54 22.17 -45.30
C ALA A 132 37.81 23.05 -45.25
N ILE A 133 38.04 23.69 -44.09
CA ILE A 133 39.22 24.54 -43.87
C ILE A 133 40.51 23.70 -43.93
N GLU A 134 40.52 22.49 -43.36
CA GLU A 134 41.69 21.59 -43.45
C GLU A 134 42.01 21.16 -44.88
N LYS A 135 40.99 20.91 -45.74
CA LYS A 135 41.21 20.62 -47.16
C LYS A 135 41.80 21.82 -47.90
N GLU A 136 41.27 23.04 -47.63
CA GLU A 136 41.81 24.26 -48.24
C GLU A 136 43.27 24.50 -47.81
N LYS A 137 43.57 24.28 -46.52
CA LYS A 137 44.91 24.37 -45.95
C LYS A 137 45.90 23.43 -46.67
N LYS A 138 45.52 22.15 -46.87
CA LYS A 138 46.33 21.17 -47.58
C LYS A 138 46.56 21.60 -49.05
N ALA A 139 45.51 22.05 -49.73
CA ALA A 139 45.63 22.53 -51.12
C ALA A 139 46.60 23.71 -51.19
N THR A 140 46.46 24.71 -50.33
CA THR A 140 47.37 25.87 -50.26
C THR A 140 48.82 25.45 -49.96
N ALA A 141 49.03 24.45 -49.07
CA ALA A 141 50.36 23.93 -48.74
C ALA A 141 51.00 23.28 -49.97
N TYR A 142 50.31 22.46 -50.76
CA TYR A 142 50.80 21.87 -51.99
C TYR A 142 51.10 22.94 -53.11
N GLU A 143 50.28 23.98 -53.13
CA GLU A 143 50.54 25.09 -54.04
C GLU A 143 51.86 25.83 -53.71
N ILE A 144 52.07 26.11 -52.38
CA ILE A 144 53.33 26.68 -51.91
C ILE A 144 54.51 25.81 -52.28
N GLU A 145 54.42 24.48 -52.09
CA GLU A 145 55.46 23.50 -52.37
C GLU A 145 55.82 23.57 -53.90
N SER A 146 54.81 23.61 -54.83
CA SER A 146 54.96 23.73 -56.25
C SER A 146 55.67 25.03 -56.61
N LEU A 147 55.23 26.15 -56.01
CA LEU A 147 55.82 27.46 -56.26
C LEU A 147 57.27 27.53 -55.71
N GLN A 148 57.60 26.89 -54.59
CA GLN A 148 58.96 26.80 -54.07
C GLN A 148 59.90 26.04 -55.01
N ALA A 149 59.42 24.91 -55.62
CA ALA A 149 60.21 24.20 -56.66
C ALA A 149 60.50 25.06 -57.86
N LYS A 150 59.49 25.86 -58.38
CA LYS A 150 59.69 26.81 -59.43
C LYS A 150 60.69 27.92 -59.07
N LEU A 151 60.60 28.44 -57.81
CA LEU A 151 61.53 29.48 -57.36
C LEU A 151 62.97 28.94 -57.25
N ALA A 152 63.16 27.69 -56.79
CA ALA A 152 64.47 27.08 -56.74
C ALA A 152 65.10 27.00 -58.17
N LYS A 153 64.30 26.61 -59.17
CA LYS A 153 64.74 26.61 -60.55
C LYS A 153 65.15 28.03 -61.03
N LEU A 154 64.26 29.02 -60.82
CA LEU A 154 64.54 30.40 -61.22
C LEU A 154 65.79 31.00 -60.54
N LYS A 155 66.03 30.69 -59.26
CA LYS A 155 67.23 31.10 -58.54
C LYS A 155 68.48 30.49 -59.12
N ASN A 156 68.46 29.25 -59.56
CA ASN A 156 69.55 28.60 -60.21
C ASN A 156 69.82 29.26 -61.63
N ASP A 157 68.77 29.60 -62.39
CA ASP A 157 68.87 30.30 -63.63
C ASP A 157 69.39 31.71 -63.38
N GLU A 158 68.93 32.45 -62.44
CA GLU A 158 69.45 33.75 -62.02
C GLU A 158 70.95 33.72 -61.78
N GLN A 159 71.44 32.75 -61.01
CA GLN A 159 72.88 32.57 -60.75
C GLN A 159 73.66 32.31 -61.98
N ARG A 160 73.12 31.57 -62.97
CA ARG A 160 73.74 31.38 -64.29
C ARG A 160 73.75 32.69 -65.07
N PHE A 161 72.66 33.42 -65.07
CA PHE A 161 72.59 34.74 -65.81
C PHE A 161 73.53 35.77 -65.16
N VAL A 162 73.70 35.81 -63.84
CA VAL A 162 74.70 36.66 -63.17
C VAL A 162 76.13 36.32 -63.67
N LYS A 163 76.49 35.03 -63.80
CA LYS A 163 77.80 34.62 -64.37
C LYS A 163 77.98 35.01 -65.83
N MET A 164 76.96 34.82 -66.64
CA MET A 164 76.96 35.20 -68.08
C MET A 164 77.09 36.71 -68.27
N TYR A 165 76.37 37.52 -67.45
CA TYR A 165 76.50 38.96 -67.45
C TYR A 165 77.89 39.44 -67.06
N LYS A 166 78.53 38.88 -66.10
CA LYS A 166 79.91 39.15 -65.71
C LYS A 166 80.86 38.86 -66.83
N ASN A 167 80.60 37.86 -67.67
CA ASN A 167 81.37 37.48 -68.81
C ASN A 167 80.95 38.25 -70.12
N ARG A 168 80.07 39.28 -70.03
CA ARG A 168 79.52 40.08 -71.09
C ARG A 168 78.79 39.31 -72.22
N LEU A 169 78.20 38.15 -71.84
CA LEU A 169 77.47 37.23 -72.73
C LEU A 169 75.99 37.55 -72.88
N ILE A 170 75.40 38.39 -72.00
CA ILE A 170 74.01 38.81 -72.02
C ILE A 170 73.86 40.28 -71.68
N SER A 171 72.66 40.88 -71.98
CA SER A 171 72.33 42.27 -71.74
C SER A 171 71.96 42.48 -70.25
N LYS A 172 72.14 43.75 -69.75
CA LYS A 172 71.64 44.11 -68.39
C LYS A 172 70.12 43.91 -68.24
N SER A 173 69.40 44.21 -69.33
CA SER A 173 67.94 44.03 -69.36
C SER A 173 67.51 42.56 -69.12
N ASP A 174 68.26 41.59 -69.64
CA ASP A 174 68.00 40.15 -69.48
C ASP A 174 68.21 39.71 -68.04
N LEU A 175 69.29 40.23 -67.39
CA LEU A 175 69.59 40.00 -66.00
C LEU A 175 68.49 40.59 -65.09
N GLU A 176 68.09 41.86 -65.32
CA GLU A 176 67.04 42.54 -64.58
C GLU A 176 65.67 41.84 -64.70
N LYS A 177 65.38 41.29 -65.88
CA LYS A 177 64.16 40.51 -66.12
C LYS A 177 64.08 39.26 -65.27
N ILE A 178 65.14 38.44 -65.23
CA ILE A 178 65.14 37.21 -64.42
C ILE A 178 65.10 37.53 -62.87
N GLN A 179 65.85 38.59 -62.47
CA GLN A 179 65.79 39.06 -61.09
C GLN A 179 64.38 39.50 -60.67
N THR A 180 63.72 40.23 -61.52
CA THR A 180 62.34 40.68 -61.30
C THR A 180 61.38 39.47 -61.21
N GLN A 181 61.52 38.48 -62.07
CA GLN A 181 60.74 37.26 -62.05
C GLN A 181 60.95 36.47 -60.74
N THR A 182 62.22 36.28 -60.27
CA THR A 182 62.59 35.63 -59.07
C THR A 182 61.98 36.35 -57.84
N LYS A 183 62.12 37.68 -57.81
CA LYS A 183 61.56 38.51 -56.72
C LYS A 183 60.04 38.48 -56.65
N SER A 184 59.41 38.57 -57.85
CA SER A 184 57.94 38.47 -57.93
C SER A 184 57.41 37.14 -57.45
N LEU A 185 58.04 36.02 -57.86
CA LEU A 185 57.63 34.70 -57.43
C LEU A 185 57.87 34.47 -55.91
N ALA A 186 59.01 35.01 -55.37
CA ALA A 186 59.23 34.97 -53.93
C ALA A 186 58.11 35.70 -53.13
N LYS A 187 57.73 36.89 -53.58
CA LYS A 187 56.59 37.65 -52.98
C LYS A 187 55.25 36.93 -53.09
N ASN A 188 55.02 36.23 -54.24
CA ASN A 188 53.83 35.40 -54.35
C ASN A 188 53.79 34.27 -53.32
N ILE A 189 54.92 33.55 -53.07
CA ILE A 189 55.06 32.54 -52.01
C ILE A 189 54.79 33.13 -50.64
N ASP A 190 55.31 34.31 -50.34
CA ASP A 190 55.09 34.98 -49.07
C ASP A 190 53.59 35.32 -48.86
N ALA A 191 52.88 35.77 -49.89
CA ALA A 191 51.46 36.01 -49.90
C ALA A 191 50.68 34.70 -49.64
N MET A 192 51.05 33.56 -50.20
CA MET A 192 50.46 32.28 -50.01
C MET A 192 50.72 31.75 -48.53
N ARG A 193 51.91 32.02 -48.00
CA ARG A 193 52.18 31.72 -46.56
C ARG A 193 51.31 32.51 -45.62
N GLN A 194 51.02 33.80 -45.91
CA GLN A 194 50.11 34.62 -45.14
C GLN A 194 48.66 34.07 -45.23
N LYS A 195 48.27 33.58 -46.43
CA LYS A 195 46.98 32.90 -46.59
C LYS A 195 46.91 31.62 -45.71
N LEU A 196 47.99 30.83 -45.66
CA LEU A 196 48.06 29.64 -44.82
C LEU A 196 47.90 29.98 -43.33
N LEU A 197 48.54 31.04 -42.83
CA LEU A 197 48.43 31.54 -41.47
C LEU A 197 46.99 32.01 -41.16
N LEU A 198 46.33 32.65 -42.12
CA LEU A 198 44.91 33.03 -42.00
C LEU A 198 44.02 31.78 -41.86
N LEU A 199 44.28 30.72 -42.64
CA LEU A 199 43.56 29.43 -42.52
C LEU A 199 43.79 28.76 -41.17
N ASP A 200 44.99 28.83 -40.56
CA ASP A 200 45.25 28.37 -39.20
C ASP A 200 44.36 29.10 -38.18
N THR A 201 44.26 30.41 -38.30
CA THR A 201 43.39 31.22 -37.42
C THR A 201 41.92 30.85 -37.59
N LYS A 202 41.47 30.58 -38.83
CA LYS A 202 40.10 30.11 -39.11
C LYS A 202 39.86 28.72 -38.46
N THR A 203 40.84 27.80 -38.59
CA THR A 203 40.76 26.47 -37.95
C THR A 203 40.62 26.56 -36.44
N GLN A 204 41.41 27.44 -35.78
CA GLN A 204 41.30 27.67 -34.35
C GLN A 204 39.90 28.19 -33.94
N LYS A 205 39.34 29.16 -34.71
CA LYS A 205 37.99 29.66 -34.47
C LYS A 205 36.93 28.56 -34.60
N ALA A 206 37.04 27.70 -35.62
CA ALA A 206 36.13 26.59 -35.82
C ALA A 206 36.21 25.56 -34.67
N HIS A 207 37.43 25.26 -34.19
CA HIS A 207 37.63 24.41 -33.02
C HIS A 207 37.04 25.00 -31.71
N LEU A 208 37.17 26.33 -31.51
CA LEU A 208 36.53 26.99 -30.37
C LEU A 208 35.00 26.93 -30.45
N ALA A 209 34.42 27.10 -31.61
CA ALA A 209 32.99 26.97 -31.86
C ALA A 209 32.50 25.53 -31.52
N TYR A 210 33.28 24.50 -31.92
CA TYR A 210 33.01 23.13 -31.59
C TYR A 210 33.08 22.86 -30.08
N LYS A 211 34.07 23.39 -29.33
CA LYS A 211 34.19 23.30 -27.88
C LYS A 211 33.03 23.99 -27.17
N LEU A 212 32.57 25.14 -27.66
CA LEU A 212 31.37 25.81 -27.14
C LEU A 212 30.13 24.93 -27.25
N ALA A 213 29.97 24.23 -28.38
CA ALA A 213 28.89 23.26 -28.54
C ALA A 213 28.97 22.12 -27.50
N GLN A 214 30.17 21.59 -27.20
CA GLN A 214 30.34 20.59 -26.17
C GLN A 214 29.98 21.07 -24.73
N ILE A 215 30.24 22.35 -24.44
CA ILE A 215 29.83 22.95 -23.14
C ILE A 215 28.30 23.02 -23.04
N GLN A 216 27.59 23.29 -24.14
CA GLN A 216 26.12 23.27 -24.15
C GLN A 216 25.53 21.88 -23.89
N GLU A 217 26.28 20.80 -24.17
CA GLU A 217 25.87 19.43 -23.83
C GLU A 217 25.63 19.25 -22.30
N LYS A 218 26.44 19.91 -21.46
CA LYS A 218 26.23 19.91 -19.99
C LYS A 218 24.91 20.51 -19.60
N GLN A 219 24.44 21.55 -20.30
CA GLN A 219 23.13 22.17 -20.04
C GLN A 219 21.98 21.21 -20.36
N ILE A 220 22.14 20.38 -21.38
CA ILE A 220 21.15 19.33 -21.70
C ILE A 220 21.09 18.27 -20.59
N LEU A 221 22.25 17.88 -20.04
CA LEU A 221 22.31 16.97 -18.90
C LEU A 221 21.64 17.57 -17.64
N GLU A 222 21.82 18.87 -17.39
CA GLU A 222 21.12 19.56 -16.30
C GLU A 222 19.60 19.57 -16.50
N LEU A 223 19.13 19.80 -17.74
CA LEU A 223 17.70 19.71 -18.05
C LEU A 223 17.17 18.30 -17.84
N GLN A 224 17.96 17.27 -18.21
CA GLN A 224 17.60 15.87 -17.95
C GLN A 224 17.42 15.61 -16.44
N LYS A 225 18.36 16.04 -15.61
CA LYS A 225 18.27 15.91 -14.15
C LYS A 225 17.04 16.63 -13.57
N LYS A 226 16.71 17.81 -14.10
CA LYS A 226 15.50 18.55 -13.70
C LYS A 226 14.23 17.78 -14.06
N ILE A 227 14.17 17.17 -15.24
CA ILE A 227 13.05 16.33 -15.65
C ILE A 227 12.93 15.11 -14.73
N GLU A 228 14.03 14.43 -14.42
CA GLU A 228 14.03 13.27 -13.51
C GLU A 228 13.55 13.65 -12.11
N ALA A 229 14.00 14.78 -11.55
CA ALA A 229 13.55 15.28 -10.27
C ALA A 229 12.04 15.59 -10.28
N ALA A 230 11.53 16.23 -11.34
CA ALA A 230 10.11 16.52 -11.52
C ALA A 230 9.27 15.23 -11.65
N LEU A 231 9.76 14.21 -12.35
CA LEU A 231 9.11 12.90 -12.43
C LEU A 231 9.04 12.17 -11.08
N GLN A 232 10.07 12.29 -10.23
CA GLN A 232 10.00 11.75 -8.87
C GLN A 232 8.97 12.50 -8.02
N GLN A 233 8.89 13.81 -8.15
CA GLN A 233 7.87 14.62 -7.48
C GLN A 233 6.46 14.26 -7.95
N GLN A 234 6.27 13.98 -9.25
CA GLN A 234 5.00 13.50 -9.81
C GLN A 234 4.58 12.19 -9.15
N LYS A 235 5.48 11.20 -9.04
CA LYS A 235 5.21 9.92 -8.36
C LYS A 235 4.81 10.12 -6.89
N ALA A 236 5.42 11.05 -6.18
CA ALA A 236 5.07 11.36 -4.80
C ALA A 236 3.67 11.97 -4.68
N LEU A 237 3.28 12.82 -5.63
CA LEU A 237 1.92 13.38 -5.70
C LEU A 237 0.88 12.32 -6.06
N ASP A 238 1.19 11.40 -6.98
CA ASP A 238 0.32 10.26 -7.33
C ASP A 238 0.06 9.36 -6.11
N ALA A 239 1.10 9.03 -5.36
CA ALA A 239 0.97 8.26 -4.11
C ALA A 239 0.13 9.00 -3.06
N SER A 240 0.26 10.33 -2.99
CA SER A 240 -0.55 11.17 -2.11
C SER A 240 -2.01 11.18 -2.54
N LEU A 241 -2.29 11.23 -3.83
CA LEU A 241 -3.64 11.16 -4.40
C LEU A 241 -4.29 9.80 -4.10
N GLU A 242 -3.57 8.70 -4.30
CA GLU A 242 -4.04 7.35 -3.94
C GLU A 242 -4.40 7.25 -2.44
N LYS A 243 -3.59 7.85 -1.56
CA LYS A 243 -3.87 7.91 -0.13
C LYS A 243 -5.16 8.68 0.19
N ILE A 244 -5.43 9.77 -0.53
CA ILE A 244 -6.68 10.54 -0.38
C ILE A 244 -7.87 9.76 -0.93
N ASP A 245 -7.73 9.06 -2.05
CA ASP A 245 -8.79 8.20 -2.62
C ASP A 245 -9.16 7.08 -1.66
N LYS A 246 -8.18 6.46 -0.99
CA LYS A 246 -8.44 5.49 0.09
C LYS A 246 -9.15 6.13 1.28
N LYS A 247 -8.76 7.35 1.71
CA LYS A 247 -9.48 8.07 2.76
C LYS A 247 -10.93 8.36 2.36
N LEU A 248 -11.17 8.73 1.11
CA LEU A 248 -12.52 8.96 0.57
C LEU A 248 -13.36 7.67 0.62
N SER A 249 -12.80 6.52 0.28
CA SER A 249 -13.51 5.25 0.42
C SER A 249 -13.89 4.94 1.88
N TYR A 250 -13.07 5.35 2.84
CA TYR A 250 -13.32 5.18 4.27
C TYR A 250 -14.39 6.10 4.86
N THR A 251 -14.92 7.06 4.08
CA THR A 251 -16.08 7.87 4.49
C THR A 251 -17.40 7.12 4.34
N LYS A 252 -17.38 5.95 3.73
CA LYS A 252 -18.55 5.07 3.58
C LYS A 252 -18.34 3.83 4.44
N LEU A 253 -19.35 3.50 5.25
CA LEU A 253 -19.34 2.32 6.11
C LEU A 253 -20.26 1.27 5.51
N TYR A 254 -19.72 0.10 5.19
CA TYR A 254 -20.43 -1.03 4.61
C TYR A 254 -20.51 -2.21 5.58
N ALA A 255 -21.55 -3.03 5.45
CA ALA A 255 -21.66 -4.29 6.18
C ALA A 255 -20.61 -5.30 5.69
N PRO A 256 -19.77 -5.87 6.58
CA PRO A 256 -18.76 -6.86 6.20
C PRO A 256 -19.32 -8.26 5.96
N PHE A 257 -20.52 -8.57 6.48
CA PHE A 257 -21.24 -9.84 6.35
C PHE A 257 -22.75 -9.61 6.47
N ASP A 258 -23.54 -10.61 6.11
CA ASP A 258 -24.99 -10.61 6.28
C ASP A 258 -25.34 -10.69 7.77
N GLY A 259 -26.31 -9.89 8.23
CA GLY A 259 -26.66 -9.90 9.65
C GLY A 259 -27.76 -8.92 10.00
N ILE A 260 -27.94 -8.72 11.30
CA ILE A 260 -28.93 -7.81 11.86
C ILE A 260 -28.23 -6.71 12.65
N ILE A 261 -28.70 -5.48 12.50
CA ILE A 261 -28.22 -4.33 13.29
C ILE A 261 -28.70 -4.49 14.73
N ALA A 262 -27.80 -4.84 15.63
CA ALA A 262 -28.12 -5.01 17.04
C ALA A 262 -28.27 -3.68 17.77
N LYS A 263 -27.42 -2.68 17.44
CA LYS A 263 -27.44 -1.37 18.11
C LYS A 263 -26.83 -0.27 17.23
N LYS A 264 -27.40 0.91 17.32
CA LYS A 264 -26.80 2.17 16.86
C LYS A 264 -26.21 2.90 18.08
N PHE A 265 -24.96 3.32 18.01
CA PHE A 265 -24.29 4.02 19.11
C PHE A 265 -24.60 5.50 19.19
N PHE A 266 -25.17 6.06 18.12
CA PHE A 266 -25.62 7.45 18.05
C PHE A 266 -26.60 7.66 16.88
N ASN A 267 -27.23 8.82 16.85
CA ASN A 267 -27.99 9.30 15.69
C ASN A 267 -27.19 10.37 14.95
N ALA A 268 -27.27 10.35 13.61
CA ALA A 268 -26.67 11.39 12.78
C ALA A 268 -27.56 12.65 12.70
N PRO A 269 -27.00 13.85 12.52
CA PRO A 269 -25.57 14.12 12.30
C PRO A 269 -24.75 14.17 13.62
N LYS A 270 -23.51 13.65 13.60
CA LYS A 270 -22.58 13.68 14.74
C LYS A 270 -21.12 13.66 14.28
N VAL A 271 -20.26 14.41 14.96
CA VAL A 271 -18.81 14.34 14.75
C VAL A 271 -18.25 13.21 15.63
N ILE A 272 -17.45 12.33 15.03
CA ILE A 272 -16.84 11.19 15.72
C ILE A 272 -15.34 11.09 15.42
N LYS A 273 -14.61 10.46 16.34
CA LYS A 273 -13.19 10.14 16.17
C LYS A 273 -13.03 8.85 15.36
N ARG A 274 -11.88 8.66 14.76
CA ARG A 274 -11.49 7.38 14.14
C ARG A 274 -11.65 6.23 15.13
N GLY A 275 -12.26 5.13 14.69
CA GLY A 275 -12.44 3.93 15.52
C GLY A 275 -13.60 3.99 16.52
N SER A 276 -14.33 5.12 16.61
CA SER A 276 -15.53 5.20 17.45
C SER A 276 -16.59 4.24 16.89
N PRO A 277 -17.23 3.40 17.75
CA PRO A 277 -18.26 2.48 17.30
C PRO A 277 -19.47 3.25 16.75
N VAL A 278 -19.96 2.81 15.61
CA VAL A 278 -21.13 3.38 14.90
C VAL A 278 -22.32 2.45 15.05
N VAL A 279 -22.10 1.17 14.76
CA VAL A 279 -23.13 0.14 14.67
C VAL A 279 -22.57 -1.19 15.22
N ALA A 280 -23.37 -1.92 15.95
CA ALA A 280 -23.15 -3.32 16.26
C ALA A 280 -23.91 -4.18 15.24
N LEU A 281 -23.19 -5.02 14.49
CA LEU A 281 -23.74 -5.99 13.54
C LEU A 281 -23.56 -7.40 14.09
N VAL A 282 -24.62 -8.20 14.11
CA VAL A 282 -24.63 -9.57 14.57
C VAL A 282 -25.13 -10.50 13.46
N ASP A 283 -24.45 -11.64 13.31
CA ASP A 283 -24.85 -12.74 12.44
C ASP A 283 -25.66 -13.74 13.30
N LEU A 284 -26.96 -13.85 13.07
CA LEU A 284 -27.81 -14.80 13.80
C LEU A 284 -27.92 -16.19 13.16
N ASP A 285 -27.34 -16.37 11.96
CA ASP A 285 -27.34 -17.67 11.30
C ASP A 285 -26.23 -18.60 11.82
N LYS A 286 -25.31 -18.07 12.65
CA LYS A 286 -24.19 -18.80 13.26
C LYS A 286 -24.15 -18.58 14.77
N LEU A 287 -25.14 -19.15 15.45
CA LEU A 287 -25.19 -19.15 16.90
C LEU A 287 -24.54 -20.40 17.47
N TYR A 288 -23.97 -20.26 18.65
CA TYR A 288 -23.45 -21.36 19.46
C TYR A 288 -23.75 -21.08 20.91
N CYS A 289 -23.79 -22.14 21.73
CA CYS A 289 -23.89 -22.00 23.17
C CYS A 289 -22.49 -22.08 23.79
N GLU A 290 -22.15 -21.07 24.59
CA GLU A 290 -20.92 -21.03 25.37
C GLU A 290 -21.27 -21.28 26.83
N VAL A 291 -20.71 -22.32 27.44
CA VAL A 291 -20.91 -22.67 28.83
C VAL A 291 -19.63 -22.53 29.63
N LEU A 292 -19.74 -21.94 30.80
CA LEU A 292 -18.68 -21.89 31.81
C LEU A 292 -18.82 -23.08 32.73
N LEU A 293 -18.03 -24.14 32.49
CA LEU A 293 -18.05 -25.37 33.26
C LEU A 293 -16.95 -25.37 34.32
N SER A 294 -17.32 -25.72 35.58
CA SER A 294 -16.38 -25.89 36.67
C SER A 294 -15.36 -27.01 36.35
N GLU A 295 -14.09 -26.84 36.77
CA GLU A 295 -13.02 -27.84 36.64
C GLU A 295 -13.47 -29.24 37.11
N LYS A 296 -14.18 -29.32 38.25
CA LYS A 296 -14.68 -30.58 38.79
C LYS A 296 -15.70 -31.27 37.88
N LYS A 297 -16.45 -30.49 37.09
CA LYS A 297 -17.48 -31.00 36.18
C LYS A 297 -16.95 -31.38 34.80
N LEU A 298 -15.69 -31.00 34.46
CA LEU A 298 -15.04 -31.35 33.19
C LEU A 298 -14.74 -32.84 33.04
N LYS A 299 -14.66 -33.58 34.14
CA LYS A 299 -14.38 -35.03 34.10
C LYS A 299 -15.41 -35.76 33.25
N GLY A 300 -14.96 -36.45 32.21
CA GLY A 300 -15.81 -37.18 31.27
C GLY A 300 -16.39 -36.34 30.11
N VAL A 301 -16.21 -35.03 30.12
CA VAL A 301 -16.65 -34.17 29.00
C VAL A 301 -15.59 -34.18 27.88
N LYS A 302 -16.01 -34.52 26.66
CA LYS A 302 -15.16 -34.62 25.47
C LYS A 302 -15.86 -33.94 24.29
N VAL A 303 -15.07 -33.53 23.30
CA VAL A 303 -15.60 -33.08 22.01
C VAL A 303 -16.46 -34.18 21.39
N GLY A 304 -17.64 -33.81 20.91
CA GLY A 304 -18.63 -34.72 20.35
C GLY A 304 -19.68 -35.24 21.36
N ASN A 305 -19.55 -34.99 22.69
CA ASN A 305 -20.59 -35.33 23.67
C ASN A 305 -21.90 -34.60 23.32
N LYS A 306 -23.02 -35.29 23.49
CA LYS A 306 -24.36 -34.71 23.31
C LYS A 306 -24.66 -33.74 24.45
N VAL A 307 -25.41 -32.72 24.13
CA VAL A 307 -25.80 -31.67 25.07
C VAL A 307 -27.27 -31.35 24.89
N THR A 308 -27.98 -31.31 26.03
CA THR A 308 -29.31 -30.74 26.13
C THR A 308 -29.21 -29.33 26.66
N ILE A 309 -29.92 -28.39 26.05
CA ILE A 309 -29.83 -26.97 26.34
C ILE A 309 -31.25 -26.44 26.57
N ASN A 310 -31.49 -25.88 27.72
CA ASN A 310 -32.74 -25.21 28.06
C ASN A 310 -32.48 -23.71 28.15
N VAL A 311 -33.12 -22.95 27.26
CA VAL A 311 -32.96 -21.49 27.19
C VAL A 311 -33.99 -20.82 28.08
N ASP A 312 -33.56 -19.99 29.03
CA ASP A 312 -34.40 -19.41 30.07
C ASP A 312 -35.61 -18.61 29.53
N ALA A 313 -35.45 -18.00 28.34
CA ALA A 313 -36.53 -17.23 27.70
C ALA A 313 -37.52 -18.10 26.87
N LEU A 314 -37.26 -19.42 26.73
CA LEU A 314 -37.99 -20.34 25.83
C LEU A 314 -38.25 -21.65 26.59
N GLU A 315 -38.93 -21.56 27.76
CA GLU A 315 -39.07 -22.65 28.75
C GLU A 315 -39.73 -23.92 28.17
N ASP A 316 -40.57 -23.82 27.15
CA ASP A 316 -41.31 -24.93 26.56
C ASP A 316 -40.52 -25.70 25.50
N ARG A 317 -39.24 -25.36 25.27
CA ARG A 317 -38.44 -25.92 24.17
C ARG A 317 -37.04 -26.32 24.60
N GLU A 318 -36.75 -27.62 24.45
CA GLU A 318 -35.39 -28.15 24.61
C GLU A 318 -34.62 -28.04 23.26
N TYR A 319 -33.40 -27.52 23.34
CA TYR A 319 -32.48 -27.53 22.22
C TYR A 319 -31.42 -28.60 22.40
N THR A 320 -30.95 -29.16 21.32
CA THR A 320 -29.88 -30.17 21.33
C THR A 320 -28.65 -29.63 20.58
N GLY A 321 -27.51 -30.22 20.94
CA GLY A 321 -26.27 -29.87 20.34
C GLY A 321 -25.14 -30.82 20.70
N LYS A 322 -23.93 -30.47 20.31
CA LYS A 322 -22.72 -31.25 20.59
C LYS A 322 -21.59 -30.35 21.04
N VAL A 323 -20.76 -30.85 21.96
CA VAL A 323 -19.53 -30.15 22.34
C VAL A 323 -18.63 -30.03 21.11
N SER A 324 -18.37 -28.80 20.66
CA SER A 324 -17.50 -28.50 19.51
C SER A 324 -16.06 -28.25 19.95
N SER A 325 -15.83 -27.61 21.10
CA SER A 325 -14.48 -27.39 21.64
C SER A 325 -14.51 -27.15 23.16
N ILE A 326 -13.38 -27.43 23.80
CA ILE A 326 -13.13 -27.14 25.18
C ILE A 326 -11.89 -26.24 25.27
N ALA A 327 -11.99 -25.11 25.95
CA ALA A 327 -10.87 -24.18 26.07
C ALA A 327 -9.67 -24.83 26.80
N PRO A 328 -8.44 -24.65 26.31
CA PRO A 328 -7.24 -25.25 26.92
C PRO A 328 -6.85 -24.56 28.26
N THR A 329 -7.43 -23.40 28.55
CA THR A 329 -7.11 -22.57 29.71
C THR A 329 -8.39 -22.16 30.42
N SER A 330 -8.29 -21.86 31.73
CA SER A 330 -9.44 -21.35 32.48
C SER A 330 -9.80 -19.92 32.02
N ALA A 331 -11.06 -19.56 32.16
CA ALA A 331 -11.57 -18.23 31.82
C ALA A 331 -10.90 -17.11 32.66
N SER A 332 -10.40 -17.41 33.85
CA SER A 332 -9.69 -16.47 34.72
C SER A 332 -8.29 -16.10 34.21
N THR A 333 -7.64 -16.95 33.39
CA THR A 333 -6.29 -16.73 32.85
C THR A 333 -6.19 -15.43 32.02
N PHE A 334 -7.26 -15.03 31.35
CA PHE A 334 -7.32 -13.81 30.52
C PHE A 334 -8.21 -12.72 31.15
N SER A 335 -8.50 -12.80 32.44
CA SER A 335 -9.26 -11.75 33.13
C SER A 335 -8.44 -10.48 33.25
N LEU A 336 -9.04 -9.33 32.88
CA LEU A 336 -8.43 -8.01 33.02
C LEU A 336 -8.13 -7.59 34.47
N VAL A 337 -8.76 -8.23 35.42
CA VAL A 337 -8.51 -8.05 36.85
C VAL A 337 -8.03 -9.38 37.42
N PRO A 338 -6.71 -9.57 37.59
CA PRO A 338 -6.22 -10.72 38.34
C PRO A 338 -6.81 -10.69 39.76
N ARG A 339 -7.51 -11.72 40.14
CA ARG A 339 -7.87 -11.88 41.56
C ARG A 339 -6.63 -12.35 42.30
N ASP A 340 -5.76 -11.41 42.63
CA ASP A 340 -4.64 -11.64 43.52
C ASP A 340 -5.22 -11.90 44.93
N ILE A 341 -5.02 -13.11 45.40
CA ILE A 341 -5.37 -13.53 46.76
C ILE A 341 -4.20 -13.06 47.63
N ALA A 342 -4.16 -11.75 47.91
CA ALA A 342 -3.16 -11.15 48.81
C ALA A 342 -3.54 -11.30 50.30
N SER A 343 -4.63 -11.96 50.65
CA SER A 343 -5.04 -12.28 52.04
C SER A 343 -4.81 -13.77 52.31
N GLY A 344 -3.89 -14.08 53.17
CA GLY A 344 -3.33 -15.38 53.55
C GLY A 344 -4.26 -16.59 53.80
N GLU A 345 -5.45 -16.65 53.27
CA GLU A 345 -6.33 -17.82 53.21
C GLU A 345 -6.24 -18.46 51.84
N PHE A 346 -5.59 -19.62 51.76
CA PHE A 346 -5.48 -20.48 50.56
C PHE A 346 -6.82 -21.18 50.28
N THR A 347 -7.85 -20.45 49.91
CA THR A 347 -9.08 -21.08 49.37
C THR A 347 -8.85 -21.35 47.86
N LYS A 348 -8.77 -22.63 47.47
CA LYS A 348 -8.73 -23.04 46.07
C LYS A 348 -10.01 -22.59 45.38
N LEU A 349 -9.94 -21.50 44.61
CA LEU A 349 -11.05 -21.01 43.80
C LEU A 349 -11.38 -22.02 42.70
N ASP A 350 -12.66 -22.30 42.51
CA ASP A 350 -13.16 -23.17 41.46
C ASP A 350 -12.91 -22.52 40.08
N GLN A 351 -12.01 -23.12 39.31
CA GLN A 351 -11.68 -22.65 37.99
C GLN A 351 -12.77 -23.05 36.99
N ARG A 352 -13.16 -22.11 36.10
CA ARG A 352 -14.16 -22.37 35.08
C ARG A 352 -13.52 -22.39 33.71
N PHE A 353 -13.89 -23.37 32.91
CA PHE A 353 -13.42 -23.55 31.54
C PHE A 353 -14.56 -23.27 30.59
N VAL A 354 -14.23 -22.62 29.48
CA VAL A 354 -15.17 -22.34 28.39
C VAL A 354 -15.34 -23.62 27.57
N VAL A 355 -16.57 -24.11 27.46
CA VAL A 355 -16.96 -25.20 26.58
C VAL A 355 -17.91 -24.61 25.56
N ARG A 356 -17.56 -24.78 24.26
CA ARG A 356 -18.37 -24.32 23.13
C ARG A 356 -19.22 -25.50 22.63
N ILE A 357 -20.49 -25.25 22.39
CA ILE A 357 -21.47 -26.24 21.95
C ILE A 357 -22.07 -25.75 20.65
N SER A 358 -22.00 -26.59 19.62
CA SER A 358 -22.73 -26.37 18.36
C SER A 358 -24.20 -26.71 18.55
N LEU A 359 -25.09 -25.85 18.09
CA LEU A 359 -26.53 -26.04 18.16
C LEU A 359 -27.02 -26.77 16.89
N ASP A 360 -27.93 -27.73 17.06
CA ASP A 360 -28.57 -28.45 15.95
C ASP A 360 -29.72 -27.59 15.35
N ASP A 361 -30.38 -26.80 16.22
CA ASP A 361 -31.42 -25.85 15.84
C ASP A 361 -31.13 -24.48 16.49
N ILE A 362 -31.33 -23.43 15.73
CA ILE A 362 -31.10 -22.03 16.15
C ILE A 362 -32.38 -21.18 16.09
N SER A 363 -33.52 -21.81 15.79
CA SER A 363 -34.80 -21.12 15.67
C SER A 363 -35.15 -20.35 16.93
N ASP A 364 -35.57 -19.12 16.79
CA ASP A 364 -35.99 -18.22 17.88
C ASP A 364 -34.90 -17.81 18.88
N LEU A 365 -33.67 -18.33 18.69
CA LEU A 365 -32.52 -17.97 19.53
C LEU A 365 -31.98 -16.58 19.18
N ARG A 366 -31.54 -15.88 20.22
CA ARG A 366 -30.86 -14.58 20.07
C ARG A 366 -29.55 -14.59 20.85
N ALA A 367 -28.53 -13.93 20.30
CA ALA A 367 -27.26 -13.74 21.00
C ALA A 367 -27.48 -12.96 22.31
N GLY A 368 -26.96 -13.48 23.43
CA GLY A 368 -27.11 -12.92 24.75
C GLY A 368 -28.12 -13.60 25.61
N MET A 369 -28.94 -14.54 25.10
CA MET A 369 -29.84 -15.35 25.90
C MET A 369 -29.07 -16.22 26.88
N GLY A 370 -29.56 -16.31 28.18
CA GLY A 370 -29.10 -17.25 29.17
C GLY A 370 -29.66 -18.64 28.91
N ALA A 371 -28.92 -19.65 29.34
CA ALA A 371 -29.33 -21.04 29.20
C ALA A 371 -28.75 -21.91 30.33
N SER A 372 -29.42 -23.03 30.59
CA SER A 372 -28.93 -24.15 31.42
C SER A 372 -28.57 -25.32 30.49
N VAL A 373 -27.45 -25.96 30.72
CA VAL A 373 -26.98 -27.07 29.89
C VAL A 373 -26.70 -28.33 30.70
N ALA A 374 -27.00 -29.48 30.09
CA ALA A 374 -26.62 -30.79 30.58
C ALA A 374 -25.80 -31.53 29.51
N ILE A 375 -24.51 -31.73 29.76
CA ILE A 375 -23.57 -32.40 28.85
C ILE A 375 -23.45 -33.87 29.27
N GLU A 376 -23.78 -34.80 28.40
CA GLU A 376 -23.61 -36.23 28.66
C GLU A 376 -22.12 -36.57 28.87
N ARG A 377 -21.81 -37.29 29.95
CA ARG A 377 -20.46 -37.81 30.22
C ARG A 377 -20.32 -39.20 29.61
N LYS A 378 -19.31 -39.40 28.81
CA LYS A 378 -18.94 -40.74 28.31
C LYS A 378 -17.65 -41.21 28.93
#